data_a6477ea70b453d67e0a6f5149ef44e44
#
_entry.id   a6477ea70b453d67e0a6f5149ef44e44
#
_cell.length_a   1.000
_cell.length_b   1.000
_cell.length_c   1.000
_cell.angle_alpha   90.00
_cell.angle_beta   90.00
_cell.angle_gamma   90.00
#
_symmetry.space_group_name_H-M   'P 1'
#
loop_
_entity.id
_entity.type
_entity.pdbx_description
1 polymer ?
#
loop_
_entity_poly.entity_id
_entity_poly.type
_entity_poly.pdbx_seq_one_letter_code
_entity_poly.pdbx_strand_id
1 'polypeptide(L)'
;MALLRFEDLDVFKRAYRVSLDIHRASLQFPSIEQYALGDQIRRCSKGICANIAEGFGKSNRSTAELQRFLSMAVGSADEMRVWLRYCLDLGYVSESQWQTWRGEYEEIAKMLQGLSKSVH
;
A
#
# COMPACT_ATOMS: atom_id res chain seq x y z
N MET A 1 27.67 -13.08 1.29
CA MET A 1 26.31 -13.08 0.78
C MET A 1 25.57 -11.84 1.26
N ALA A 2 24.99 -11.10 0.36
CA ALA A 2 24.25 -9.90 0.71
C ALA A 2 22.92 -10.28 1.40
N LEU A 3 22.63 -9.64 2.53
CA LEU A 3 21.34 -9.81 3.19
C LEU A 3 20.27 -9.02 2.43
N LEU A 4 19.12 -9.63 2.22
CA LEU A 4 17.99 -8.97 1.58
C LEU A 4 17.38 -7.96 2.54
N ARG A 5 17.20 -6.74 2.06
CA ARG A 5 16.54 -5.67 2.81
C ARG A 5 15.11 -5.52 2.29
N PHE A 6 14.21 -5.00 3.13
CA PHE A 6 12.86 -4.74 2.66
C PHE A 6 12.84 -3.78 1.47
N GLU A 7 13.78 -2.83 1.43
CA GLU A 7 13.89 -1.85 0.32
C GLU A 7 14.21 -2.51 -1.01
N ASP A 8 14.78 -3.72 -0.99
CA ASP A 8 15.13 -4.46 -2.21
C ASP A 8 13.94 -5.23 -2.79
N LEU A 9 12.87 -5.39 -2.02
CA LEU A 9 11.68 -6.11 -2.48
C LEU A 9 10.95 -5.32 -3.55
N ASP A 10 10.60 -5.98 -4.64
CA ASP A 10 9.84 -5.36 -5.73
C ASP A 10 8.49 -4.82 -5.23
N VAL A 11 7.82 -5.57 -4.35
CA VAL A 11 6.53 -5.13 -3.81
C VAL A 11 6.68 -3.87 -2.97
N PHE A 12 7.76 -3.74 -2.20
CA PHE A 12 8.00 -2.51 -1.44
C PHE A 12 8.22 -1.32 -2.38
N LYS A 13 9.07 -1.49 -3.38
CA LYS A 13 9.36 -0.43 -4.35
C LYS A 13 8.08 0.04 -5.04
N ARG A 14 7.23 -0.89 -5.40
CA ARG A 14 5.97 -0.62 -6.09
C ARG A 14 5.00 0.12 -5.16
N ALA A 15 4.82 -0.38 -3.95
CA ALA A 15 3.95 0.24 -2.94
C ALA A 15 4.43 1.65 -2.58
N TYR A 16 5.72 1.82 -2.44
CA TYR A 16 6.31 3.12 -2.13
C TYR A 16 6.05 4.13 -3.26
N ARG A 17 6.31 3.74 -4.50
CA ARG A 17 6.14 4.61 -5.67
C ARG A 17 4.70 5.08 -5.81
N VAL A 18 3.73 4.16 -5.73
CA VAL A 18 2.32 4.54 -5.87
C VAL A 18 1.86 5.39 -4.70
N SER A 19 2.39 5.17 -3.50
CA SER A 19 2.03 6.00 -2.33
C SER A 19 2.48 7.44 -2.50
N LEU A 20 3.62 7.67 -3.15
CA LEU A 20 4.09 9.03 -3.45
C LEU A 20 3.16 9.72 -4.44
N ASP A 21 2.74 9.01 -5.49
CA ASP A 21 1.83 9.57 -6.48
C ASP A 21 0.49 9.96 -5.85
N ILE A 22 -0.02 9.09 -5.00
CA ILE A 22 -1.29 9.32 -4.29
C ILE A 22 -1.16 10.49 -3.30
N HIS A 23 -0.05 10.54 -2.57
CA HIS A 23 0.19 11.66 -1.65
C HIS A 23 0.12 12.99 -2.39
N ARG A 24 0.84 13.10 -3.51
CA ARG A 24 0.89 14.32 -4.32
C ARG A 24 -0.50 14.68 -4.87
N ALA A 25 -1.22 13.70 -5.40
CA ALA A 25 -2.56 13.92 -5.92
C ALA A 25 -3.52 14.39 -4.82
N SER A 26 -3.42 13.82 -3.62
CA SER A 26 -4.30 14.17 -2.51
C SER A 26 -4.15 15.61 -2.05
N LEU A 27 -2.99 16.22 -2.28
CA LEU A 27 -2.77 17.62 -1.91
C LEU A 27 -3.63 18.58 -2.72
N GLN A 28 -4.16 18.10 -3.86
CA GLN A 28 -5.07 18.89 -4.72
C GLN A 28 -6.55 18.67 -4.38
N PHE A 29 -6.86 17.82 -3.42
CA PHE A 29 -8.24 17.59 -2.99
C PHE A 29 -8.79 18.88 -2.32
N PRO A 30 -10.12 19.07 -2.33
CA PRO A 30 -10.71 20.22 -1.64
C PRO A 30 -10.26 20.29 -0.18
N SER A 31 -10.20 21.51 0.37
CA SER A 31 -9.72 21.71 1.74
C SER A 31 -10.50 20.92 2.78
N ILE A 32 -11.79 20.71 2.56
CA ILE A 32 -12.62 19.89 3.47
C ILE A 32 -12.12 18.46 3.57
N GLU A 33 -11.43 17.96 2.53
CA GLU A 33 -10.94 16.58 2.50
C GLU A 33 -9.51 16.43 2.98
N GLN A 34 -8.79 17.53 3.23
CA GLN A 34 -7.37 17.41 3.59
C GLN A 34 -7.15 16.66 4.90
N TYR A 35 -8.09 16.78 5.86
CA TYR A 35 -8.04 16.08 7.14
C TYR A 35 -9.08 14.95 7.22
N ALA A 36 -9.68 14.58 6.10
CA ALA A 36 -10.67 13.51 6.00
C ALA A 36 -10.18 12.46 4.99
N LEU A 37 -10.78 12.40 3.80
CA LEU A 37 -10.41 11.41 2.77
C LEU A 37 -8.94 11.54 2.36
N GLY A 38 -8.43 12.76 2.23
CA GLY A 38 -7.02 12.99 1.91
C GLY A 38 -6.08 12.39 2.95
N ASP A 39 -6.35 12.64 4.22
CA ASP A 39 -5.57 12.06 5.32
C ASP A 39 -5.67 10.54 5.33
N GLN A 40 -6.87 10.01 5.18
CA GLN A 40 -7.12 8.57 5.19
C GLN A 40 -6.33 7.85 4.09
N ILE A 41 -6.36 8.37 2.86
CA ILE A 41 -5.68 7.75 1.73
C ILE A 41 -4.15 7.84 1.88
N ARG A 42 -3.64 8.96 2.41
CA ARG A 42 -2.21 9.11 2.66
C ARG A 42 -1.72 8.13 3.73
N ARG A 43 -2.47 7.98 4.81
CA ARG A 43 -2.09 7.07 5.90
C ARG A 43 -2.19 5.61 5.48
N CYS A 44 -3.25 5.26 4.80
CA CYS A 44 -3.49 3.88 4.35
C CYS A 44 -2.40 3.44 3.36
N SER A 45 -2.07 4.28 2.38
CA SER A 45 -1.05 3.93 1.38
C SER A 45 0.34 3.75 2.00
N LYS A 46 0.70 4.60 2.97
CA LYS A 46 1.99 4.51 3.66
C LYS A 46 2.03 3.32 4.62
N GLY A 47 0.87 2.96 5.18
CA GLY A 47 0.75 1.81 6.08
C GLY A 47 1.16 0.50 5.44
N ILE A 48 0.94 0.35 4.13
CA ILE A 48 1.40 -0.85 3.39
C ILE A 48 2.92 -0.96 3.48
N CYS A 49 3.61 0.13 3.18
CA CYS A 49 5.08 0.17 3.21
C CYS A 49 5.60 -0.08 4.64
N ALA A 50 4.98 0.54 5.63
CA ALA A 50 5.37 0.37 7.03
C ALA A 50 5.19 -1.08 7.49
N ASN A 51 4.10 -1.73 7.10
CA ASN A 51 3.84 -3.12 7.47
C ASN A 51 4.84 -4.08 6.81
N ILE A 52 5.22 -3.82 5.57
CA ILE A 52 6.26 -4.62 4.89
C ILE A 52 7.58 -4.51 5.65
N ALA A 53 7.98 -3.30 5.98
CA ALA A 53 9.23 -3.06 6.70
C ALA A 53 9.22 -3.72 8.08
N GLU A 54 8.12 -3.58 8.82
CA GLU A 54 8.00 -4.18 10.16
C GLU A 54 8.02 -5.71 10.10
N GLY A 55 7.29 -6.28 9.15
CA GLY A 55 7.27 -7.73 8.97
C GLY A 55 8.66 -8.27 8.69
N PHE A 56 9.39 -7.60 7.81
CA PHE A 56 10.75 -8.00 7.45
C PHE A 56 11.72 -7.86 8.63
N GLY A 57 11.55 -6.84 9.46
CA GLY A 57 12.35 -6.66 10.67
C GLY A 57 12.13 -7.78 11.69
N LYS A 58 10.99 -8.45 11.64
CA LYS A 58 10.64 -9.54 12.54
C LYS A 58 10.85 -10.93 11.94
N SER A 59 11.25 -11.02 10.67
CA SER A 59 11.37 -12.31 9.94
C SER A 59 12.38 -13.26 10.58
N ASN A 60 13.43 -12.74 11.19
CA ASN A 60 14.45 -13.55 11.86
C ASN A 60 13.95 -14.17 13.16
N ARG A 61 12.86 -13.65 13.72
CA ARG A 61 12.30 -14.11 14.98
C ARG A 61 11.15 -15.07 14.77
N SER A 62 10.32 -14.81 13.75
CA SER A 62 9.09 -15.58 13.58
C SER A 62 8.54 -15.39 12.17
N THR A 63 8.36 -16.52 11.48
CA THR A 63 7.64 -16.55 10.20
C THR A 63 6.19 -16.10 10.39
N ALA A 64 5.57 -16.51 11.50
CA ALA A 64 4.19 -16.11 11.80
C ALA A 64 4.05 -14.59 11.94
N GLU A 65 5.02 -13.93 12.56
CA GLU A 65 5.02 -12.48 12.68
C GLU A 65 5.16 -11.81 11.31
N LEU A 66 6.07 -12.29 10.47
CA LEU A 66 6.20 -11.80 9.11
C LEU A 66 4.87 -11.93 8.36
N GLN A 67 4.25 -13.11 8.41
CA GLN A 67 2.99 -13.37 7.72
C GLN A 67 1.86 -12.48 8.26
N ARG A 68 1.85 -12.21 9.56
CA ARG A 68 0.86 -11.31 10.16
C ARG A 68 0.98 -9.89 9.60
N PHE A 69 2.18 -9.36 9.52
CA PHE A 69 2.40 -8.01 8.96
C PHE A 69 2.09 -7.96 7.46
N LEU A 70 2.44 -8.99 6.71
CA LEU A 70 2.09 -9.07 5.29
C LEU A 70 0.57 -9.12 5.09
N SER A 71 -0.14 -9.85 5.96
CA SER A 71 -1.60 -9.90 5.93
C SER A 71 -2.21 -8.52 6.21
N MET A 72 -1.65 -7.77 7.16
CA MET A 72 -2.09 -6.40 7.44
C MET A 72 -1.87 -5.49 6.22
N ALA A 73 -0.74 -5.67 5.52
CA ALA A 73 -0.45 -4.91 4.30
C ALA A 73 -1.45 -5.24 3.19
N VAL A 74 -1.84 -6.52 3.04
CA VAL A 74 -2.87 -6.93 2.08
C VAL A 74 -4.20 -6.25 2.41
N GLY A 75 -4.59 -6.24 3.68
CA GLY A 75 -5.80 -5.57 4.13
C GLY A 75 -5.80 -4.08 3.80
N SER A 76 -4.66 -3.42 3.99
CA SER A 76 -4.51 -2.01 3.63
C SER A 76 -4.58 -1.79 2.12
N ALA A 77 -4.03 -2.70 1.32
CA ALA A 77 -4.12 -2.62 -0.15
C ALA A 77 -5.59 -2.74 -0.60
N ASP A 78 -6.35 -3.65 0.02
CA ASP A 78 -7.77 -3.78 -0.26
C ASP A 78 -8.54 -2.52 0.15
N GLU A 79 -8.19 -1.96 1.31
CA GLU A 79 -8.79 -0.71 1.81
C GLU A 79 -8.50 0.46 0.87
N MET A 80 -7.29 0.53 0.29
CA MET A 80 -6.96 1.55 -0.70
C MET A 80 -7.91 1.54 -1.89
N ARG A 81 -8.35 0.36 -2.34
CA ARG A 81 -9.30 0.27 -3.46
C ARG A 81 -10.65 0.90 -3.10
N VAL A 82 -11.06 0.79 -1.84
CA VAL A 82 -12.28 1.44 -1.36
C VAL A 82 -12.11 2.97 -1.39
N TRP A 83 -11.04 3.47 -0.82
CA TRP A 83 -10.79 4.92 -0.79
C TRP A 83 -10.64 5.51 -2.18
N LEU A 84 -9.99 4.79 -3.10
CA LEU A 84 -9.86 5.22 -4.49
C LEU A 84 -11.22 5.29 -5.19
N ARG A 85 -12.14 4.40 -4.87
CA ARG A 85 -13.50 4.44 -5.40
C ARG A 85 -14.23 5.70 -4.95
N TYR A 86 -14.09 6.07 -3.68
CA TYR A 86 -14.62 7.35 -3.19
C TYR A 86 -14.01 8.53 -3.94
N CYS A 87 -12.71 8.50 -4.17
CA CYS A 87 -12.04 9.57 -4.91
C CYS A 87 -12.59 9.71 -6.33
N LEU A 88 -12.86 8.60 -7.00
CA LEU A 88 -13.44 8.61 -8.34
C LEU A 88 -14.87 9.17 -8.32
N ASP A 89 -15.71 8.62 -7.46
CA ASP A 89 -17.13 8.97 -7.44
C ASP A 89 -17.37 10.40 -6.96
N LEU A 90 -16.48 10.95 -6.15
CA LEU A 90 -16.55 12.34 -5.71
C LEU A 90 -15.86 13.30 -6.68
N GLY A 91 -15.26 12.79 -7.74
CA GLY A 91 -14.64 13.60 -8.78
C GLY A 91 -13.27 14.17 -8.44
N TYR A 92 -12.56 13.58 -7.47
CA TYR A 92 -11.25 14.07 -7.04
C TYR A 92 -10.11 13.51 -7.88
N VAL A 93 -10.32 12.41 -8.56
CA VAL A 93 -9.35 11.80 -9.47
C VAL A 93 -10.04 11.45 -10.78
N SER A 94 -9.27 11.38 -11.86
CA SER A 94 -9.79 10.97 -13.17
C SER A 94 -10.01 9.46 -13.20
N GLU A 95 -10.83 9.00 -14.15
CA GLU A 95 -11.03 7.57 -14.36
C GLU A 95 -9.71 6.88 -14.70
N SER A 96 -8.86 7.52 -15.49
CA SER A 96 -7.54 7.00 -15.84
C SER A 96 -6.65 6.81 -14.61
N GLN A 97 -6.61 7.80 -13.72
CA GLN A 97 -5.87 7.68 -12.47
C GLN A 97 -6.41 6.57 -11.58
N TRP A 98 -7.74 6.51 -11.47
CA TRP A 98 -8.40 5.48 -10.68
C TRP A 98 -8.07 4.08 -11.19
N GLN A 99 -8.16 3.85 -12.49
CA GLN A 99 -7.84 2.55 -13.09
C GLN A 99 -6.40 2.15 -12.84
N THR A 100 -5.48 3.09 -13.04
CA THR A 100 -4.04 2.84 -12.84
C THR A 100 -3.74 2.46 -11.40
N TRP A 101 -4.21 3.26 -10.44
CA TRP A 101 -3.91 3.03 -9.03
C TRP A 101 -4.63 1.82 -8.48
N ARG A 102 -5.87 1.60 -8.87
CA ARG A 102 -6.61 0.40 -8.49
C ARG A 102 -5.87 -0.86 -8.94
N GLY A 103 -5.42 -0.86 -10.19
CA GLY A 103 -4.62 -1.97 -10.73
C GLY A 103 -3.32 -2.19 -9.97
N GLU A 104 -2.66 -1.10 -9.56
CA GLU A 104 -1.44 -1.18 -8.75
C GLU A 104 -1.70 -1.88 -7.42
N TYR A 105 -2.78 -1.51 -6.71
CA TYR A 105 -3.08 -2.14 -5.42
C TYR A 105 -3.56 -3.58 -5.54
N GLU A 106 -4.22 -3.94 -6.63
CA GLU A 106 -4.54 -5.34 -6.92
C GLU A 106 -3.26 -6.17 -7.07
N GLU A 107 -2.30 -5.64 -7.82
CA GLU A 107 -1.02 -6.32 -8.04
C GLU A 107 -0.20 -6.40 -6.75
N ILE A 108 -0.15 -5.32 -5.99
CA ILE A 108 0.53 -5.28 -4.70
C ILE A 108 -0.03 -6.36 -3.77
N ALA A 109 -1.37 -6.48 -3.69
CA ALA A 109 -2.01 -7.50 -2.85
C ALA A 109 -1.60 -8.91 -3.29
N LYS A 110 -1.57 -9.17 -4.59
CA LYS A 110 -1.14 -10.48 -5.13
C LYS A 110 0.31 -10.77 -4.79
N MET A 111 1.19 -9.78 -4.94
CA MET A 111 2.62 -9.94 -4.62
C MET A 111 2.82 -10.22 -3.13
N LEU A 112 2.09 -9.53 -2.27
CA LEU A 112 2.16 -9.74 -0.81
C LEU A 112 1.68 -11.13 -0.43
N GLN A 113 0.58 -11.58 -1.02
CA GLN A 113 0.05 -12.94 -0.79
C GLN A 113 1.05 -14.00 -1.25
N GLY A 114 1.65 -13.80 -2.42
CA GLY A 114 2.68 -14.69 -2.94
C GLY A 114 3.90 -14.75 -2.02
N LEU A 115 4.35 -13.59 -1.54
CA LEU A 115 5.48 -13.52 -0.61
C LEU A 115 5.15 -14.24 0.70
N SER A 116 3.95 -14.03 1.23
CA SER A 116 3.51 -14.68 2.46
C SER A 116 3.50 -16.21 2.33
N LYS A 117 3.06 -16.73 1.19
CA LYS A 117 3.03 -18.18 0.93
C LYS A 117 4.42 -18.77 0.74
N SER A 118 5.39 -17.98 0.31
CA SER A 118 6.75 -18.47 0.04
C SER A 118 7.58 -18.64 1.30
N VAL A 119 7.17 -18.11 2.45
CA VAL A 119 7.91 -18.23 3.71
C VAL A 119 7.33 -19.35 4.56
N HIS A 120 8.23 -20.06 5.28
CA HIS A 120 7.87 -21.24 6.08
C HIS A 120 8.41 -21.14 7.49
#